data_b85e47c993e38052a10fb6fbb1624263
#
_entry.id   b85e47c993e38052a10fb6fbb1624263
#
_cell.length_a   1.000
_cell.length_b   1.000
_cell.length_c   1.000
_cell.angle_alpha   90.00
_cell.angle_beta   90.00
_cell.angle_gamma   90.00
#
_symmetry.space_group_name_H-M   'P 1'
#
loop_
_entity.id
_entity.type
_entity.pdbx_description
1 polymer ?
#
loop_
_entity_poly.entity_id
_entity_poly.type
_entity_poly.pdbx_seq_one_letter_code
_entity_poly.pdbx_strand_id
1 'polypeptide(L)'
;MNGMIRGIGMATTDPSATDKLRYASLLTEGMDYAWYWLEGGWPELAESASRTASSNVISMERDVGNSILPIGQVLGVYERNPFTDKNPGPLPFSVAADGIVLNDDVGAAATVHVKFIEPAPIYTTTAWVTATAYVVGDVVYQSDECYLCVESHTSGTFSTDLTAVKWVVQPVPAFMAEVVKQAGVAALRESESQTQRMQVLTQVLDRKLAAVARRYEMTTSGMLRLEGSGVV
;
A
#
# COMPACT_ATOMS: atom_id res chain seq x y z
N MET A 1 -1.44 -16.58 -2.04
CA MET A 1 -1.25 -16.56 -3.51
C MET A 1 -1.99 -17.67 -4.24
N ASN A 2 -1.84 -18.96 -3.88
CA ASN A 2 -2.56 -20.07 -4.55
C ASN A 2 -4.09 -19.91 -4.59
N GLY A 3 -4.71 -19.39 -3.54
CA GLY A 3 -6.16 -19.11 -3.53
C GLY A 3 -6.58 -18.00 -4.49
N MET A 4 -5.74 -16.98 -4.70
CA MET A 4 -5.95 -15.90 -5.67
C MET A 4 -5.79 -16.39 -7.11
N ILE A 5 -4.76 -17.18 -7.39
CA ILE A 5 -4.50 -17.76 -8.71
C ILE A 5 -5.67 -18.66 -9.14
N ARG A 6 -6.22 -19.49 -8.24
CA ARG A 6 -7.43 -20.31 -8.52
C ARG A 6 -8.66 -19.45 -8.81
N GLY A 7 -8.75 -18.28 -8.18
CA GLY A 7 -9.86 -17.35 -8.39
C GLY A 7 -9.85 -16.63 -9.75
N ILE A 8 -8.72 -16.64 -10.48
CA ILE A 8 -8.58 -16.04 -11.81
C ILE A 8 -9.18 -16.97 -12.91
N GLY A 9 -9.72 -18.14 -12.53
CA GLY A 9 -10.40 -19.05 -13.48
C GLY A 9 -9.44 -19.86 -14.35
N MET A 10 -8.21 -20.05 -13.89
CA MET A 10 -7.21 -20.83 -14.60
C MET A 10 -7.33 -22.33 -14.27
N ALA A 11 -7.01 -23.13 -15.26
CA ALA A 11 -7.21 -24.56 -15.30
C ALA A 11 -6.74 -25.30 -14.03
N THR A 12 -7.37 -26.42 -13.73
CA THR A 12 -7.17 -27.32 -12.59
C THR A 12 -5.79 -27.98 -12.50
N THR A 13 -4.86 -27.68 -13.42
CA THR A 13 -3.46 -28.11 -13.39
C THR A 13 -2.60 -27.07 -12.68
N ASP A 14 -1.66 -27.53 -11.87
CA ASP A 14 -0.71 -26.68 -11.15
C ASP A 14 0.08 -25.84 -12.18
N PRO A 15 0.03 -24.48 -12.13
CA PRO A 15 0.66 -23.63 -13.12
C PRO A 15 2.18 -23.82 -13.11
N SER A 16 2.82 -23.73 -14.27
CA SER A 16 4.29 -23.79 -14.38
C SER A 16 4.96 -22.67 -13.57
N ALA A 17 6.25 -22.82 -13.25
CA ALA A 17 7.01 -21.78 -12.53
C ALA A 17 6.99 -20.44 -13.30
N THR A 18 7.06 -20.49 -14.64
CA THR A 18 6.97 -19.30 -15.51
C THR A 18 5.60 -18.63 -15.42
N ASP A 19 4.52 -19.43 -15.40
CA ASP A 19 3.17 -18.89 -15.26
C ASP A 19 2.97 -18.25 -13.88
N LYS A 20 3.49 -18.87 -12.82
CA LYS A 20 3.44 -18.32 -11.46
C LYS A 20 4.14 -16.96 -11.37
N LEU A 21 5.33 -16.82 -11.99
CA LEU A 21 6.05 -15.53 -12.08
C LEU A 21 5.24 -14.48 -12.82
N ARG A 22 4.69 -14.83 -13.98
CA ARG A 22 3.83 -13.93 -14.75
C ARG A 22 2.62 -13.47 -13.95
N TYR A 23 1.95 -14.38 -13.21
CA TYR A 23 0.80 -14.03 -12.39
C TYR A 23 1.18 -13.15 -11.20
N ALA A 24 2.33 -13.36 -10.59
CA ALA A 24 2.83 -12.48 -9.52
C ALA A 24 3.05 -11.06 -10.04
N SER A 25 3.65 -10.89 -11.23
CA SER A 25 3.81 -9.59 -11.88
C SER A 25 2.47 -8.91 -12.17
N LEU A 26 1.53 -9.63 -12.78
CA LEU A 26 0.20 -9.11 -13.09
C LEU A 26 -0.61 -8.74 -11.84
N LEU A 27 -0.45 -9.48 -10.75
CA LEU A 27 -1.07 -9.14 -9.46
C LEU A 27 -0.43 -7.89 -8.86
N THR A 28 0.89 -7.72 -8.99
CA THR A 28 1.59 -6.51 -8.54
C THR A 28 1.10 -5.28 -9.32
N GLU A 29 1.02 -5.36 -10.65
CA GLU A 29 0.50 -4.27 -11.50
C GLU A 29 -0.95 -3.93 -11.15
N GLY A 30 -1.80 -4.95 -10.97
CA GLY A 30 -3.19 -4.77 -10.58
C GLY A 30 -3.35 -4.19 -9.18
N MET A 31 -2.45 -4.54 -8.24
CA MET A 31 -2.42 -3.98 -6.90
C MET A 31 -1.99 -2.51 -6.95
N ASP A 32 -0.92 -2.20 -7.67
CA ASP A 32 -0.42 -0.84 -7.82
C ASP A 32 -1.51 0.09 -8.39
N TYR A 33 -2.19 -0.35 -9.46
CA TYR A 33 -3.33 0.37 -10.02
C TYR A 33 -4.44 0.59 -8.99
N ALA A 34 -4.87 -0.43 -8.27
CA ALA A 34 -5.95 -0.31 -7.29
C ALA A 34 -5.54 0.53 -6.07
N TRP A 35 -4.28 0.45 -5.66
CA TRP A 35 -3.73 1.13 -4.48
C TRP A 35 -3.76 2.65 -4.62
N TYR A 36 -3.36 3.14 -5.79
CA TYR A 36 -3.28 4.57 -6.08
C TYR A 36 -4.48 5.12 -6.88
N TRP A 37 -5.51 4.30 -7.11
CA TRP A 37 -6.68 4.70 -7.88
C TRP A 37 -7.46 5.87 -7.25
N LEU A 38 -7.54 5.93 -5.94
CA LEU A 38 -8.21 7.02 -5.21
C LEU A 38 -7.18 8.12 -4.91
N GLU A 39 -7.35 9.29 -5.55
CA GLU A 39 -6.42 10.42 -5.46
C GLU A 39 -6.13 10.87 -4.01
N GLY A 40 -7.15 10.83 -3.14
CA GLY A 40 -7.02 11.13 -1.70
C GLY A 40 -6.52 9.97 -0.85
N GLY A 41 -6.14 8.83 -1.47
CA GLY A 41 -5.81 7.59 -0.78
C GLY A 41 -7.01 6.87 -0.16
N TRP A 42 -6.87 5.57 0.06
CA TRP A 42 -7.89 4.77 0.75
C TRP A 42 -7.82 5.01 2.25
N PRO A 43 -8.92 5.39 2.94
CA PRO A 43 -8.89 5.66 4.38
C PRO A 43 -8.35 4.50 5.22
N GLU A 44 -8.60 3.24 4.81
CA GLU A 44 -8.12 2.04 5.50
C GLU A 44 -6.62 1.81 5.37
N LEU A 45 -5.98 2.41 4.36
CA LEU A 45 -4.54 2.31 4.14
C LEU A 45 -3.78 3.50 4.74
N ALA A 46 -4.53 4.51 5.24
CA ALA A 46 -3.93 5.72 5.75
C ALA A 46 -3.32 5.49 7.13
N GLU A 47 -2.07 5.85 7.27
CA GLU A 47 -1.30 5.84 8.51
C GLU A 47 -0.83 7.24 8.87
N SER A 48 -0.34 7.41 10.09
CA SER A 48 0.28 8.65 10.54
C SER A 48 1.55 8.35 11.33
N ALA A 49 2.61 9.05 10.99
CA ALA A 49 3.87 9.01 11.75
C ALA A 49 4.27 10.41 12.21
N SER A 50 4.79 10.48 13.43
CA SER A 50 5.44 11.67 13.96
C SER A 50 6.82 11.82 13.33
N ARG A 51 7.16 13.04 12.87
CA ARG A 51 8.45 13.38 12.26
C ARG A 51 8.96 14.71 12.78
N THR A 52 10.26 14.85 12.82
CA THR A 52 10.91 16.11 13.16
C THR A 52 11.28 16.84 11.87
N ALA A 53 10.80 18.07 11.72
CA ALA A 53 11.19 18.93 10.62
C ALA A 53 12.63 19.43 10.84
N SER A 54 13.47 19.32 9.82
CA SER A 54 14.80 19.92 9.79
C SER A 54 14.84 20.99 8.71
N SER A 55 14.93 22.26 9.10
CA SER A 55 14.87 23.38 8.15
C SER A 55 13.65 23.30 7.21
N ASN A 56 12.47 23.02 7.77
CA ASN A 56 11.19 22.82 7.06
C ASN A 56 11.14 21.60 6.11
N VAL A 57 12.14 20.72 6.14
CA VAL A 57 12.14 19.48 5.35
C VAL A 57 11.91 18.28 6.28
N ILE A 58 11.07 17.37 5.84
CA ILE A 58 10.74 16.11 6.50
C ILE A 58 11.10 14.97 5.56
N SER A 59 11.79 13.93 6.05
CA SER A 59 12.10 12.76 5.24
C SER A 59 10.83 12.02 4.82
N MET A 60 10.83 11.50 3.58
CA MET A 60 9.76 10.63 3.04
C MET A 60 9.97 9.17 3.47
N GLU A 61 10.15 8.96 4.76
CA GLU A 61 10.50 7.68 5.34
C GLU A 61 9.63 7.41 6.56
N ARG A 62 9.44 6.14 6.87
CA ARG A 62 8.73 5.66 8.05
C ARG A 62 9.54 4.62 8.79
N ASP A 63 9.38 4.56 10.09
CA ASP A 63 10.04 3.55 10.92
C ASP A 63 9.24 2.25 10.89
N VAL A 64 9.90 1.14 10.59
CA VAL A 64 9.35 -0.21 10.65
C VAL A 64 10.31 -1.11 11.41
N GLY A 65 9.97 -1.45 12.64
CA GLY A 65 10.89 -2.15 13.53
C GLY A 65 12.15 -1.30 13.78
N ASN A 66 13.30 -1.81 13.38
CA ASN A 66 14.61 -1.13 13.49
C ASN A 66 15.07 -0.47 12.17
N SER A 67 14.20 -0.44 11.18
CA SER A 67 14.54 0.01 9.82
C SER A 67 13.71 1.20 9.38
N ILE A 68 14.22 1.90 8.40
CA ILE A 68 13.60 3.05 7.78
C ILE A 68 13.17 2.64 6.38
N LEU A 69 11.87 2.77 6.08
CA LEU A 69 11.28 2.43 4.80
C LEU A 69 10.67 3.66 4.13
N PRO A 70 10.58 3.69 2.80
CA PRO A 70 9.93 4.80 2.10
C PRO A 70 8.42 4.86 2.40
N ILE A 71 7.88 6.07 2.38
CA ILE A 71 6.45 6.36 2.31
C ILE A 71 6.00 6.21 0.84
N GLY A 72 4.82 5.64 0.60
CA GLY A 72 4.27 5.51 -0.76
C GLY A 72 3.69 6.84 -1.26
N GLN A 73 2.67 7.34 -0.59
CA GLN A 73 2.02 8.60 -0.93
C GLN A 73 1.74 9.44 0.31
N VAL A 74 2.09 10.71 0.29
CA VAL A 74 1.74 11.66 1.35
C VAL A 74 0.33 12.17 1.13
N LEU A 75 -0.52 12.05 2.13
CA LEU A 75 -1.91 12.50 2.11
C LEU A 75 -2.10 13.84 2.83
N GLY A 76 -1.19 14.20 3.72
CA GLY A 76 -1.23 15.46 4.44
C GLY A 76 -0.16 15.57 5.52
N VAL A 77 0.10 16.81 5.94
CA VAL A 77 0.98 17.12 7.07
C VAL A 77 0.20 17.95 8.08
N TYR A 78 0.39 17.68 9.36
CA TYR A 78 -0.40 18.25 10.43
C TYR A 78 0.48 18.61 11.65
N GLU A 79 0.07 19.61 12.39
CA GLU A 79 0.71 19.95 13.67
C GLU A 79 0.51 18.87 14.74
N ARG A 80 -0.63 18.15 14.68
CA ARG A 80 -1.02 17.11 15.64
C ARG A 80 -1.52 15.88 14.91
N ASN A 81 -1.60 14.76 15.62
CA ASN A 81 -2.03 13.49 15.03
C ASN A 81 -3.46 13.59 14.43
N PRO A 82 -3.61 13.43 13.11
CA PRO A 82 -4.89 13.59 12.42
C PRO A 82 -5.94 12.51 12.73
N PHE A 83 -5.55 11.42 13.41
CA PHE A 83 -6.47 10.34 13.80
C PHE A 83 -6.97 10.47 15.24
N THR A 84 -6.27 11.21 16.08
CA THR A 84 -6.60 11.33 17.51
C THR A 84 -7.01 12.73 17.93
N ASP A 85 -6.59 13.75 17.20
CA ASP A 85 -6.94 15.16 17.52
C ASP A 85 -8.12 15.64 16.68
N LYS A 86 -9.08 16.32 17.32
CA LYS A 86 -10.26 16.88 16.64
C LYS A 86 -9.93 18.08 15.74
N ASN A 87 -8.81 18.75 16.00
CA ASN A 87 -8.32 19.88 15.21
C ASN A 87 -6.83 19.71 14.96
N PRO A 88 -6.43 18.87 14.02
CA PRO A 88 -5.03 18.49 13.82
C PRO A 88 -4.15 19.62 13.29
N GLY A 89 -4.70 20.73 12.79
CA GLY A 89 -3.94 21.85 12.22
C GLY A 89 -3.20 21.43 10.93
N PRO A 90 -3.87 21.43 9.76
CA PRO A 90 -3.22 21.07 8.51
C PRO A 90 -2.14 22.09 8.14
N LEU A 91 -0.99 21.62 7.72
CA LEU A 91 0.15 22.40 7.27
C LEU A 91 0.27 22.31 5.75
N PRO A 92 0.42 23.43 5.03
CA PRO A 92 0.66 23.43 3.59
C PRO A 92 2.06 22.88 3.30
N PHE A 93 2.15 21.98 2.32
CA PHE A 93 3.39 21.31 1.97
C PHE A 93 3.51 21.11 0.45
N SER A 94 4.71 20.82 0.00
CA SER A 94 5.04 20.32 -1.33
C SER A 94 5.95 19.10 -1.21
N VAL A 95 5.88 18.20 -2.19
CA VAL A 95 6.76 17.03 -2.25
C VAL A 95 7.89 17.33 -3.22
N ALA A 96 9.13 17.17 -2.76
CA ALA A 96 10.35 17.34 -3.54
C ALA A 96 11.16 16.03 -3.56
N ALA A 97 12.21 15.97 -4.35
CA ALA A 97 13.04 14.77 -4.48
C ALA A 97 13.74 14.36 -3.16
N ASP A 98 14.01 15.32 -2.29
CA ASP A 98 14.71 15.16 -1.01
C ASP A 98 13.78 15.06 0.21
N GLY A 99 12.47 15.17 -0.01
CA GLY A 99 11.50 15.03 1.08
C GLY A 99 10.23 15.86 0.91
N ILE A 100 9.53 16.02 2.02
CA ILE A 100 8.32 16.84 2.15
C ILE A 100 8.78 18.22 2.65
N VAL A 101 8.54 19.25 1.85
CA VAL A 101 8.89 20.64 2.19
C VAL A 101 7.66 21.34 2.75
N LEU A 102 7.75 21.84 3.98
CA LEU A 102 6.71 22.66 4.56
C LEU A 102 6.79 24.08 4.01
N ASN A 103 5.66 24.62 3.56
CA ASN A 103 5.60 25.95 2.98
C ASN A 103 5.57 27.05 4.06
N ASP A 104 5.17 26.68 5.30
CA ASP A 104 5.18 27.56 6.47
C ASP A 104 6.39 27.24 7.35
N ASP A 105 6.93 28.27 8.00
CA ASP A 105 7.98 28.09 9.00
C ASP A 105 7.36 27.53 10.29
N VAL A 106 7.57 26.25 10.53
CA VAL A 106 7.11 25.57 11.75
C VAL A 106 8.13 25.61 12.88
N GLY A 107 9.26 26.29 12.65
CA GLY A 107 10.39 26.35 13.58
C GLY A 107 11.34 25.15 13.45
N ALA A 108 12.61 25.39 13.77
CA ALA A 108 13.62 24.35 13.76
C ALA A 108 13.30 23.25 14.78
N ALA A 109 13.38 21.99 14.33
CA ALA A 109 13.08 20.79 15.12
C ALA A 109 11.63 20.68 15.64
N ALA A 110 10.65 21.29 14.94
CA ALA A 110 9.22 21.08 15.24
C ALA A 110 8.82 19.63 14.96
N THR A 111 8.02 19.06 15.85
CA THR A 111 7.39 17.75 15.63
C THR A 111 6.10 17.95 14.86
N VAL A 112 5.99 17.28 13.71
CA VAL A 112 4.79 17.28 12.86
C VAL A 112 4.32 15.85 12.62
N HIS A 113 3.09 15.70 12.19
CA HIS A 113 2.49 14.41 11.85
C HIS A 113 2.26 14.30 10.34
N VAL A 114 2.89 13.33 9.72
CA VAL A 114 2.70 13.02 8.29
C VAL A 114 1.63 11.94 8.19
N LYS A 115 0.55 12.22 7.48
CA LYS A 115 -0.46 11.24 7.08
C LYS A 115 -0.08 10.71 5.71
N PHE A 116 0.00 9.40 5.56
CA PHE A 116 0.48 8.75 4.33
C PHE A 116 -0.17 7.39 4.11
N ILE A 117 0.04 6.82 2.95
CA ILE A 117 -0.14 5.38 2.69
C ILE A 117 1.22 4.76 2.36
N GLU A 118 1.36 3.48 2.69
CA GLU A 118 2.53 2.69 2.35
C GLU A 118 2.65 2.48 0.83
N PRO A 119 3.84 2.11 0.31
CA PRO A 119 3.95 1.61 -1.05
C PRO A 119 3.04 0.41 -1.28
N ALA A 120 2.54 0.28 -2.52
CA ALA A 120 1.72 -0.88 -2.88
C ALA A 120 2.49 -2.19 -2.67
N PRO A 121 1.84 -3.25 -2.16
CA PRO A 121 2.46 -4.55 -1.98
C PRO A 121 2.99 -5.13 -3.30
N ILE A 122 4.17 -5.75 -3.25
CA ILE A 122 4.79 -6.45 -4.36
C ILE A 122 4.62 -7.95 -4.16
N TYR A 123 4.17 -8.66 -5.18
CA TYR A 123 4.01 -10.12 -5.13
C TYR A 123 5.12 -10.81 -5.93
N THR A 124 5.64 -11.91 -5.38
CA THR A 124 6.70 -12.71 -5.98
C THR A 124 6.44 -14.20 -5.80
N THR A 125 7.11 -15.00 -6.60
CA THR A 125 7.18 -16.46 -6.41
C THR A 125 8.57 -16.90 -5.96
N THR A 126 9.51 -15.97 -5.78
CA THR A 126 10.84 -16.23 -5.28
C THR A 126 10.75 -16.77 -3.85
N ALA A 127 11.05 -18.05 -3.67
CA ALA A 127 10.97 -18.66 -2.34
C ALA A 127 12.05 -18.10 -1.40
N TRP A 128 11.69 -17.95 -0.13
CA TRP A 128 12.69 -17.71 0.90
C TRP A 128 13.67 -18.87 1.00
N VAL A 129 14.96 -18.57 1.16
CA VAL A 129 16.03 -19.58 1.26
C VAL A 129 16.89 -19.25 2.50
N THR A 130 17.23 -20.29 3.28
CA THR A 130 18.15 -20.16 4.43
C THR A 130 19.58 -19.85 3.98
N ALA A 131 20.38 -19.24 4.86
CA ALA A 131 21.77 -18.86 4.61
C ALA A 131 21.99 -17.97 3.38
N THR A 132 20.97 -17.18 3.03
CA THR A 132 20.99 -16.22 1.91
C THR A 132 21.08 -14.81 2.47
N ALA A 133 21.89 -13.95 1.86
CA ALA A 133 21.93 -12.54 2.18
C ALA A 133 20.72 -11.83 1.53
N TYR A 134 19.94 -11.16 2.35
CA TYR A 134 18.82 -10.31 1.92
C TYR A 134 19.08 -8.87 2.29
N VAL A 135 18.62 -7.97 1.44
CA VAL A 135 18.71 -6.52 1.65
C VAL A 135 17.31 -5.93 1.82
N VAL A 136 17.24 -4.75 2.43
CA VAL A 136 15.98 -4.00 2.58
C VAL A 136 15.36 -3.79 1.20
N GLY A 137 14.06 -4.13 1.07
CA GLY A 137 13.32 -4.07 -0.18
C GLY A 137 13.19 -5.40 -0.92
N ASP A 138 13.97 -6.42 -0.57
CA ASP A 138 13.78 -7.76 -1.14
C ASP A 138 12.41 -8.33 -0.76
N VAL A 139 11.75 -8.98 -1.71
CA VAL A 139 10.46 -9.64 -1.49
C VAL A 139 10.60 -11.13 -1.72
N VAL A 140 10.12 -11.92 -0.77
CA VAL A 140 10.13 -13.38 -0.83
C VAL A 140 8.75 -13.96 -0.60
N TYR A 141 8.57 -15.19 -1.07
CA TYR A 141 7.37 -16.00 -0.87
C TYR A 141 7.65 -17.13 0.11
N GLN A 142 6.82 -17.24 1.15
CA GLN A 142 6.89 -18.30 2.15
C GLN A 142 5.49 -18.61 2.70
N SER A 143 5.12 -19.89 2.79
CA SER A 143 3.86 -20.36 3.38
C SER A 143 2.61 -19.64 2.85
N ASP A 144 2.52 -19.52 1.51
CA ASP A 144 1.40 -18.86 0.78
C ASP A 144 1.28 -17.33 0.95
N GLU A 145 2.27 -16.68 1.56
CA GLU A 145 2.33 -15.23 1.75
C GLU A 145 3.60 -14.62 1.15
N CYS A 146 3.54 -13.34 0.80
CA CYS A 146 4.70 -12.54 0.40
C CYS A 146 5.17 -11.69 1.58
N TYR A 147 6.48 -11.59 1.73
CA TYR A 147 7.14 -10.86 2.81
C TYR A 147 8.16 -9.89 2.24
N LEU A 148 8.16 -8.67 2.76
CA LEU A 148 9.15 -7.64 2.47
C LEU A 148 10.28 -7.71 3.50
N CYS A 149 11.53 -7.73 3.03
CA CYS A 149 12.69 -7.58 3.89
C CYS A 149 12.78 -6.13 4.36
N VAL A 150 12.74 -5.92 5.67
CA VAL A 150 12.82 -4.58 6.28
C VAL A 150 14.15 -4.34 7.01
N GLU A 151 14.97 -5.37 7.18
CA GLU A 151 16.31 -5.28 7.76
C GLU A 151 17.27 -6.19 6.99
N SER A 152 18.38 -5.62 6.47
CA SER A 152 19.38 -6.41 5.75
C SER A 152 20.07 -7.41 6.67
N HIS A 153 20.04 -8.68 6.28
CA HIS A 153 20.58 -9.77 7.09
C HIS A 153 20.94 -10.99 6.24
N THR A 154 21.70 -11.91 6.84
CA THR A 154 21.79 -13.29 6.33
C THR A 154 20.75 -14.15 7.03
N SER A 155 19.88 -14.79 6.26
CA SER A 155 18.76 -15.58 6.79
C SER A 155 19.22 -16.79 7.59
N GLY A 156 18.57 -16.98 8.72
CA GLY A 156 18.73 -18.16 9.58
C GLY A 156 17.59 -19.16 9.41
N THR A 157 16.62 -19.16 10.32
CA THR A 157 15.32 -19.82 10.16
C THR A 157 14.25 -18.74 9.97
N PHE A 158 13.29 -18.99 9.06
CA PHE A 158 12.27 -18.00 8.73
C PHE A 158 11.49 -17.49 9.96
N SER A 159 11.11 -18.40 10.85
CA SER A 159 10.37 -18.04 12.07
C SER A 159 11.17 -17.15 13.03
N THR A 160 12.48 -17.36 13.12
CA THR A 160 13.37 -16.52 13.94
C THR A 160 13.53 -15.15 13.34
N ASP A 161 13.76 -15.07 12.03
CA ASP A 161 13.89 -13.80 11.30
C ASP A 161 12.59 -12.99 11.32
N LEU A 162 11.42 -13.66 11.25
CA LEU A 162 10.11 -13.03 11.38
C LEU A 162 9.86 -12.50 12.79
N THR A 163 10.22 -13.27 13.84
CA THR A 163 10.11 -12.83 15.23
C THR A 163 11.04 -11.63 15.52
N ALA A 164 12.20 -11.57 14.88
CA ALA A 164 13.13 -10.45 14.97
C ALA A 164 12.71 -9.24 14.11
N VAL A 165 11.51 -9.26 13.52
CA VAL A 165 10.96 -8.19 12.67
C VAL A 165 11.86 -7.84 11.46
N LYS A 166 12.58 -8.82 10.93
CA LYS A 166 13.35 -8.65 9.69
C LYS A 166 12.50 -8.74 8.43
N TRP A 167 11.33 -9.33 8.58
CA TRP A 167 10.33 -9.54 7.54
C TRP A 167 8.99 -8.98 7.98
N VAL A 168 8.29 -8.31 7.06
CA VAL A 168 6.91 -7.86 7.24
C VAL A 168 6.05 -8.49 6.16
N VAL A 169 4.92 -9.09 6.57
CA VAL A 169 3.95 -9.64 5.62
C VAL A 169 3.37 -8.51 4.76
N GLN A 170 3.15 -8.81 3.48
CA GLN A 170 2.45 -7.93 2.54
C GLN A 170 1.04 -8.46 2.27
N PRO A 171 0.04 -8.12 3.11
CA PRO A 171 -1.30 -8.63 2.95
C PRO A 171 -2.02 -7.93 1.81
N VAL A 172 -2.93 -8.65 1.17
CA VAL A 172 -3.96 -8.01 0.32
C VAL A 172 -5.07 -7.52 1.24
N PRO A 173 -5.35 -6.21 1.31
CA PRO A 173 -6.47 -5.71 2.09
C PRO A 173 -7.78 -6.36 1.64
N ALA A 174 -8.60 -6.80 2.60
CA ALA A 174 -9.82 -7.56 2.30
C ALA A 174 -10.78 -6.81 1.35
N PHE A 175 -10.88 -5.49 1.50
CA PHE A 175 -11.74 -4.66 0.64
C PHE A 175 -11.21 -4.53 -0.80
N MET A 176 -9.91 -4.75 -1.02
CA MET A 176 -9.27 -4.72 -2.35
C MET A 176 -9.17 -6.09 -3.00
N ALA A 177 -9.34 -7.20 -2.27
CA ALA A 177 -9.05 -8.53 -2.77
C ALA A 177 -9.77 -8.87 -4.09
N GLU A 178 -11.05 -8.52 -4.22
CA GLU A 178 -11.81 -8.76 -5.46
C GLU A 178 -11.40 -7.81 -6.60
N VAL A 179 -11.03 -6.58 -6.26
CA VAL A 179 -10.57 -5.57 -7.23
C VAL A 179 -9.22 -5.99 -7.82
N VAL A 180 -8.26 -6.35 -6.97
CA VAL A 180 -6.93 -6.81 -7.37
C VAL A 180 -6.99 -8.06 -8.23
N LYS A 181 -7.87 -9.00 -7.87
CA LYS A 181 -8.12 -10.19 -8.68
C LYS A 181 -8.60 -9.84 -10.09
N GLN A 182 -9.50 -8.89 -10.24
CA GLN A 182 -9.99 -8.45 -11.54
C GLN A 182 -8.97 -7.63 -12.32
N ALA A 183 -8.19 -6.79 -11.64
CA ALA A 183 -7.08 -6.08 -12.26
C ALA A 183 -6.04 -7.07 -12.83
N GLY A 184 -5.69 -8.12 -12.08
CA GLY A 184 -4.82 -9.20 -12.57
C GLY A 184 -5.39 -9.91 -13.80
N VAL A 185 -6.72 -10.16 -13.85
CA VAL A 185 -7.38 -10.72 -15.04
C VAL A 185 -7.33 -9.75 -16.22
N ALA A 186 -7.53 -8.45 -15.99
CA ALA A 186 -7.47 -7.44 -17.04
C ALA A 186 -6.05 -7.37 -17.65
N ALA A 187 -5.01 -7.29 -16.82
CA ALA A 187 -3.62 -7.29 -17.24
C ALA A 187 -3.24 -8.57 -18.00
N LEU A 188 -3.75 -9.74 -17.57
CA LEU A 188 -3.56 -10.99 -18.29
C LEU A 188 -4.15 -10.92 -19.71
N ARG A 189 -5.36 -10.39 -19.87
CA ARG A 189 -6.01 -10.26 -21.18
C ARG A 189 -5.32 -9.27 -22.10
N GLU A 190 -4.75 -8.20 -21.54
CA GLU A 190 -3.90 -7.28 -22.27
C GLU A 190 -2.66 -7.98 -22.83
N SER A 191 -1.97 -8.73 -22.00
CA SER A 191 -0.78 -9.49 -22.40
C SER A 191 -1.05 -10.56 -23.48
N GLU A 192 -2.32 -11.02 -23.61
CA GLU A 192 -2.78 -11.93 -24.65
C GLU A 192 -3.31 -11.22 -25.91
N SER A 193 -3.07 -9.91 -26.05
CA SER A 193 -3.53 -9.07 -27.16
C SER A 193 -5.06 -9.06 -27.36
N GLN A 194 -5.83 -9.27 -26.31
CA GLN A 194 -7.30 -9.25 -26.32
C GLN A 194 -7.85 -7.86 -25.97
N THR A 195 -7.44 -6.84 -26.73
CA THR A 195 -7.69 -5.41 -26.45
C THR A 195 -9.16 -5.06 -26.17
N GLN A 196 -10.12 -5.64 -26.90
CA GLN A 196 -11.53 -5.33 -26.66
C GLN A 196 -12.06 -5.88 -25.32
N ARG A 197 -11.62 -7.07 -24.93
CA ARG A 197 -11.96 -7.66 -23.62
C ARG A 197 -11.29 -6.92 -22.48
N MET A 198 -10.06 -6.43 -22.69
CA MET A 198 -9.36 -5.58 -21.73
C MET A 198 -10.14 -4.30 -21.45
N GLN A 199 -10.58 -3.56 -22.46
CA GLN A 199 -11.35 -2.32 -22.28
C GLN A 199 -12.61 -2.53 -21.44
N VAL A 200 -13.34 -3.61 -21.67
CA VAL A 200 -14.53 -3.96 -20.87
C VAL A 200 -14.16 -4.27 -19.43
N LEU A 201 -13.08 -5.02 -19.20
CA LEU A 201 -12.59 -5.37 -17.85
C LEU A 201 -12.10 -4.15 -17.09
N THR A 202 -11.40 -3.23 -17.74
CA THR A 202 -10.96 -1.95 -17.12
C THR A 202 -12.18 -1.12 -16.70
N GLN A 203 -13.19 -0.99 -17.56
CA GLN A 203 -14.44 -0.30 -17.19
C GLN A 203 -15.17 -0.96 -16.01
N VAL A 204 -15.17 -2.29 -15.93
CA VAL A 204 -15.75 -3.02 -14.78
C VAL A 204 -14.95 -2.76 -13.52
N LEU A 205 -13.62 -2.74 -13.63
CA LEU A 205 -12.71 -2.44 -12.55
C LEU A 205 -12.95 -1.03 -11.99
N ASP A 206 -12.98 -0.02 -12.86
CA ASP A 206 -13.26 1.37 -12.50
C ASP A 206 -14.60 1.54 -11.80
N ARG A 207 -15.65 0.88 -12.30
CA ARG A 207 -16.95 0.89 -11.64
C ARG A 207 -16.94 0.27 -10.25
N LYS A 208 -16.18 -0.81 -10.04
CA LYS A 208 -16.05 -1.44 -8.73
C LYS A 208 -15.24 -0.58 -7.76
N LEU A 209 -14.13 -0.01 -8.22
CA LEU A 209 -13.35 0.93 -7.43
C LEU A 209 -14.19 2.14 -7.04
N ALA A 210 -14.94 2.73 -7.99
CA ALA A 210 -15.86 3.81 -7.71
C ALA A 210 -16.98 3.40 -6.73
N ALA A 211 -17.48 2.18 -6.79
CA ALA A 211 -18.51 1.70 -5.86
C ALA A 211 -17.93 1.52 -4.43
N VAL A 212 -16.68 1.07 -4.31
CA VAL A 212 -15.98 0.99 -3.02
C VAL A 212 -15.74 2.41 -2.49
N ALA A 213 -15.19 3.33 -3.30
CA ALA A 213 -14.95 4.72 -2.90
C ALA A 213 -16.22 5.43 -2.41
N ARG A 214 -17.34 5.27 -3.11
CA ARG A 214 -18.65 5.84 -2.69
C ARG A 214 -19.10 5.38 -1.31
N ARG A 215 -18.80 4.15 -0.89
CA ARG A 215 -19.14 3.69 0.46
C ARG A 215 -18.44 4.52 1.52
N TYR A 216 -17.20 4.93 1.26
CA TYR A 216 -16.42 5.79 2.17
C TYR A 216 -16.95 7.23 2.19
N GLU A 217 -17.25 7.80 1.02
CA GLU A 217 -17.85 9.14 0.93
C GLU A 217 -19.17 9.21 1.70
N MET A 218 -20.03 8.20 1.57
CA MET A 218 -21.29 8.12 2.31
C MET A 218 -21.08 8.03 3.83
N THR A 219 -20.06 7.26 4.28
CA THR A 219 -19.74 7.11 5.70
C THR A 219 -19.20 8.42 6.27
N THR A 220 -18.30 9.08 5.53
CA THR A 220 -17.72 10.37 5.93
C THR A 220 -18.77 11.50 5.94
N SER A 221 -19.63 11.57 4.92
CA SER A 221 -20.75 12.50 4.84
C SER A 221 -21.78 12.30 5.95
N GLY A 222 -22.03 11.04 6.34
CA GLY A 222 -22.91 10.71 7.46
C GLY A 222 -22.39 11.20 8.81
N MET A 223 -21.09 11.11 9.03
CA MET A 223 -20.46 11.66 10.26
C MET A 223 -20.53 13.19 10.32
N LEU A 224 -20.35 13.87 9.20
CA LEU A 224 -20.45 15.34 9.14
C LEU A 224 -21.88 15.85 9.37
N ARG A 225 -22.91 15.09 8.98
CA ARG A 225 -24.32 15.46 9.22
C ARG A 225 -24.77 15.28 10.67
N LEU A 226 -24.14 14.38 11.43
CA LEU A 226 -24.48 14.19 12.85
C LEU A 226 -23.90 15.29 13.75
N GLU A 227 -22.83 15.97 13.33
CA GLU A 227 -22.28 17.10 14.07
C GLU A 227 -23.01 18.44 13.80
N GLY A 228 -23.79 18.54 12.73
CA GLY A 228 -24.50 19.77 12.33
C GLY A 228 -25.94 19.90 12.84
N SER A 229 -26.50 18.93 13.57
CA SER A 229 -27.90 18.99 14.03
C SER A 229 -28.09 19.29 15.52
N GLY A 230 -27.12 19.90 16.14
CA GLY A 230 -27.16 20.28 17.55
C GLY A 230 -27.05 21.79 17.79
N VAL A 231 -28.01 22.58 17.27
CA VAL A 231 -28.31 23.92 17.84
C VAL A 231 -29.76 24.25 17.54
N VAL A 232 -30.61 24.13 18.52
CA VAL A 232 -31.50 25.17 18.99
C VAL A 232 -31.71 24.94 20.48
#